data_82f6dc9b4869f538a5969815084bb076
#
_entry.id   82f6dc9b4869f538a5969815084bb076
#
_cell.length_a   1.000
_cell.length_b   1.000
_cell.length_c   1.000
_cell.angle_alpha   90.00
_cell.angle_beta   90.00
_cell.angle_gamma   90.00
#
_symmetry.space_group_name_H-M   'P 1'
#
loop_
_entity.id
_entity.type
_entity.pdbx_description
1 polymer ?
#
loop_
_entity_poly.entity_id
_entity_poly.type
_entity_poly.pdbx_seq_one_letter_code
_entity_poly.pdbx_strand_id
1 'polypeptide(L)'
;MHFASPYYLWLLTALVPMAGYYVWRTLQGGAAIQISSVDGVVRAPKTIRYYLRHLPFVLRAAALALLVVALARPQDVERLSHTNTEGIDIMLAIDVSGSMLARDFKPDRITAAKEVAGSFIADRYGDRIGLVAFAGEAFTQSPLTTDQSTLQTLLARIRSGLIEDGTAIGNGLATAINRLRESNAKSKVIILLTDGENNRCLLYTSDAADDRI
;
A
#
# COMPACT_ATOMS: atom_id res chain seq x y z
N MET A 1 12.57 -11.09 1.87
CA MET A 1 12.30 -11.55 3.25
C MET A 1 12.85 -10.53 4.23
N HIS A 2 12.02 -9.85 5.00
CA HIS A 2 12.43 -8.99 6.11
C HIS A 2 11.98 -9.65 7.43
N PHE A 3 12.87 -9.63 8.43
CA PHE A 3 12.48 -10.08 9.76
C PHE A 3 11.83 -8.92 10.51
N ALA A 4 10.63 -9.13 11.04
CA ALA A 4 9.93 -8.09 11.82
C ALA A 4 10.72 -7.72 13.09
N SER A 5 11.45 -8.67 13.66
CA SER A 5 12.20 -8.48 14.90
C SER A 5 13.56 -9.17 14.83
N PRO A 6 14.57 -8.56 14.19
CA PRO A 6 15.89 -9.20 14.01
C PRO A 6 16.64 -9.43 15.32
N TYR A 7 16.28 -8.75 16.40
CA TYR A 7 16.90 -8.91 17.71
C TYR A 7 16.79 -10.33 18.27
N TYR A 8 15.72 -11.07 17.93
CA TYR A 8 15.57 -12.46 18.40
C TYR A 8 16.60 -13.42 17.77
N LEU A 9 17.22 -13.07 16.65
CA LEU A 9 18.30 -13.86 16.06
C LEU A 9 19.53 -13.94 16.97
N TRP A 10 19.72 -12.96 17.86
CA TRP A 10 20.79 -13.02 18.86
C TRP A 10 20.63 -14.19 19.82
N LEU A 11 19.42 -14.71 20.03
CA LEU A 11 19.18 -15.91 20.83
C LEU A 11 19.83 -17.17 20.22
N LEU A 12 20.15 -17.18 18.92
CA LEU A 12 20.92 -18.25 18.29
C LEU A 12 22.31 -18.40 18.90
N THR A 13 22.90 -17.33 19.44
CA THR A 13 24.19 -17.40 20.12
C THR A 13 24.14 -18.27 21.38
N ALA A 14 22.97 -18.46 21.99
CA ALA A 14 22.79 -19.36 23.12
C ALA A 14 22.97 -20.84 22.77
N LEU A 15 22.87 -21.21 21.48
CA LEU A 15 23.16 -22.56 21.02
C LEU A 15 24.66 -22.91 21.18
N VAL A 16 25.54 -21.91 21.13
CA VAL A 16 27.03 -22.13 21.24
C VAL A 16 27.39 -22.66 22.62
N PRO A 17 27.02 -22.01 23.75
CA PRO A 17 27.31 -22.53 25.07
C PRO A 17 26.57 -23.85 25.35
N MET A 18 25.39 -24.06 24.79
CA MET A 18 24.66 -25.32 24.89
C MET A 18 25.41 -26.46 24.19
N ALA A 19 25.95 -26.23 22.99
CA ALA A 19 26.78 -27.20 22.28
C ALA A 19 28.10 -27.45 23.01
N GLY A 20 28.74 -26.41 23.52
CA GLY A 20 29.96 -26.51 24.32
C GLY A 20 29.74 -27.34 25.61
N TYR A 21 28.64 -27.10 26.33
CA TYR A 21 28.28 -27.90 27.51
C TYR A 21 28.02 -29.37 27.15
N TYR A 22 27.36 -29.63 26.02
CA TYR A 22 27.11 -30.99 25.56
C TYR A 22 28.42 -31.73 25.22
N VAL A 23 29.32 -31.08 24.49
CA VAL A 23 30.65 -31.66 24.16
C VAL A 23 31.45 -31.89 25.42
N TRP A 24 31.52 -30.94 26.32
CA TRP A 24 32.21 -31.07 27.60
C TRP A 24 31.69 -32.23 28.43
N ARG A 25 30.37 -32.37 28.54
CA ARG A 25 29.72 -33.48 29.28
C ARG A 25 29.95 -34.83 28.61
N THR A 26 30.00 -34.90 27.27
CA THR A 26 30.30 -36.15 26.55
C THR A 26 31.76 -36.57 26.70
N LEU A 27 32.67 -35.63 26.86
CA LEU A 27 34.09 -35.89 27.08
C LEU A 27 34.37 -36.31 28.54
N GLN A 28 33.65 -35.74 29.52
CA GLN A 28 33.84 -36.05 30.95
C GLN A 28 32.94 -37.18 31.46
N GLY A 29 31.87 -37.49 30.75
CA GLY A 29 30.86 -38.47 31.17
C GLY A 29 31.18 -39.92 30.84
N GLY A 30 32.33 -40.39 31.23
CA GLY A 30 32.62 -41.83 31.27
C GLY A 30 32.07 -42.48 32.54
N ALA A 31 30.89 -43.11 32.46
CA ALA A 31 30.51 -44.04 33.54
C ALA A 31 31.52 -45.20 33.57
N ALA A 32 32.41 -45.19 34.51
CA ALA A 32 33.36 -46.30 34.72
C ALA A 32 32.63 -47.49 35.31
N ILE A 33 32.37 -48.47 34.48
CA ILE A 33 31.90 -49.79 34.94
C ILE A 33 33.15 -50.65 35.13
N GLN A 34 33.42 -51.11 36.33
CA GLN A 34 34.50 -52.08 36.60
C GLN A 34 34.08 -53.42 36.05
N ILE A 35 34.75 -53.85 34.97
CA ILE A 35 34.53 -55.13 34.33
C ILE A 35 35.85 -55.91 34.39
N SER A 36 35.79 -57.15 34.78
CA SER A 36 36.96 -58.01 34.96
C SER A 36 37.66 -58.40 33.63
N SER A 37 36.99 -58.25 32.48
CA SER A 37 37.59 -58.56 31.15
C SER A 37 37.00 -57.64 30.12
N VAL A 38 37.84 -56.92 29.35
CA VAL A 38 37.49 -55.91 28.37
C VAL A 38 37.44 -56.47 26.95
N ASP A 39 37.99 -57.66 26.71
CA ASP A 39 38.19 -58.23 25.36
C ASP A 39 36.90 -58.47 24.58
N GLY A 40 35.81 -58.86 25.27
CA GLY A 40 34.51 -59.06 24.62
C GLY A 40 33.81 -57.77 24.21
N VAL A 41 34.07 -56.67 24.91
CA VAL A 41 33.43 -55.38 24.67
C VAL A 41 34.13 -54.62 23.55
N VAL A 42 35.43 -54.72 23.46
CA VAL A 42 36.24 -54.03 22.42
C VAL A 42 35.96 -54.60 21.01
N ARG A 43 35.62 -55.88 20.93
CA ARG A 43 35.31 -56.54 19.64
C ARG A 43 33.87 -56.48 19.22
N ALA A 44 32.98 -55.90 20.07
CA ALA A 44 31.56 -55.78 19.74
C ALA A 44 31.35 -54.81 18.57
N PRO A 45 30.54 -55.19 17.56
CA PRO A 45 30.22 -54.28 16.45
C PRO A 45 29.50 -53.06 16.95
N LYS A 46 29.91 -51.86 16.43
CA LYS A 46 29.25 -50.60 16.79
C LYS A 46 27.80 -50.63 16.32
N THR A 47 26.88 -50.79 17.24
CA THR A 47 25.43 -50.84 16.98
C THR A 47 24.92 -49.48 16.54
N ILE A 48 23.85 -49.46 15.76
CA ILE A 48 23.17 -48.23 15.29
C ILE A 48 22.84 -47.26 16.44
N ARG A 49 22.60 -47.79 17.64
CA ARG A 49 22.40 -47.00 18.88
C ARG A 49 23.58 -46.10 19.23
N TYR A 50 24.80 -46.46 18.83
CA TYR A 50 25.99 -45.64 19.05
C TYR A 50 25.95 -44.36 18.22
N TYR A 51 25.44 -44.40 16.99
CA TYR A 51 25.27 -43.25 16.12
C TYR A 51 24.04 -42.43 16.51
N LEU A 52 22.98 -43.11 16.94
CA LEU A 52 21.72 -42.40 17.35
C LEU A 52 21.82 -41.71 18.72
N ARG A 53 22.87 -41.93 19.51
CA ARG A 53 23.01 -41.34 20.87
C ARG A 53 23.07 -39.79 20.81
N HIS A 54 23.51 -39.22 19.71
CA HIS A 54 23.59 -37.78 19.51
C HIS A 54 22.30 -37.16 18.90
N LEU A 55 21.43 -38.00 18.34
CA LEU A 55 20.21 -37.60 17.68
C LEU A 55 19.28 -36.74 18.58
N PRO A 56 19.05 -37.11 19.86
CA PRO A 56 18.21 -36.30 20.73
C PRO A 56 18.75 -34.88 20.97
N PHE A 57 20.06 -34.70 20.99
CA PHE A 57 20.70 -33.40 21.13
C PHE A 57 20.50 -32.56 19.87
N VAL A 58 20.75 -33.16 18.69
CA VAL A 58 20.54 -32.47 17.40
C VAL A 58 19.09 -32.04 17.23
N LEU A 59 18.13 -32.92 17.56
CA LEU A 59 16.70 -32.58 17.50
C LEU A 59 16.34 -31.42 18.43
N ARG A 60 16.87 -31.39 19.65
CA ARG A 60 16.64 -30.27 20.58
C ARG A 60 17.25 -28.98 20.08
N ALA A 61 18.47 -29.02 19.56
CA ALA A 61 19.12 -27.85 18.98
C ALA A 61 18.36 -27.31 17.75
N ALA A 62 17.90 -28.22 16.88
CA ALA A 62 17.09 -27.86 15.72
C ALA A 62 15.73 -27.25 16.14
N ALA A 63 15.06 -27.83 17.12
CA ALA A 63 13.80 -27.30 17.63
C ALA A 63 13.96 -25.89 18.21
N LEU A 64 15.02 -25.64 18.99
CA LEU A 64 15.32 -24.31 19.51
C LEU A 64 15.66 -23.33 18.40
N ALA A 65 16.45 -23.72 17.40
CA ALA A 65 16.77 -22.86 16.26
C ALA A 65 15.50 -22.47 15.48
N LEU A 66 14.63 -23.44 15.20
CA LEU A 66 13.35 -23.18 14.52
C LEU A 66 12.43 -22.27 15.34
N LEU A 67 12.41 -22.45 16.64
CA LEU A 67 11.61 -21.60 17.55
C LEU A 67 12.13 -20.15 17.52
N VAL A 68 13.45 -19.94 17.52
CA VAL A 68 14.06 -18.61 17.41
C VAL A 68 13.72 -17.97 16.06
N VAL A 69 13.78 -18.73 14.95
CA VAL A 69 13.41 -18.26 13.62
C VAL A 69 11.91 -17.89 13.58
N ALA A 70 11.05 -18.71 14.19
CA ALA A 70 9.61 -18.41 14.29
C ALA A 70 9.34 -17.13 15.09
N LEU A 71 10.07 -16.91 16.17
CA LEU A 71 10.01 -15.66 16.97
C LEU A 71 10.48 -14.44 16.19
N ALA A 72 11.46 -14.59 15.29
CA ALA A 72 11.94 -13.53 14.42
C ALA A 72 10.90 -13.10 13.38
N ARG A 73 9.79 -13.86 13.23
CA ARG A 73 8.68 -13.59 12.30
C ARG A 73 9.16 -13.21 10.91
N PRO A 74 9.64 -14.18 10.10
CA PRO A 74 9.94 -13.90 8.71
C PRO A 74 8.65 -13.47 8.01
N GLN A 75 8.62 -12.23 7.53
CA GLN A 75 7.50 -11.69 6.76
C GLN A 75 7.96 -11.53 5.32
N ASP A 76 7.26 -12.17 4.41
CA ASP A 76 7.26 -11.76 3.03
C ASP A 76 6.35 -10.54 2.93
N VAL A 77 6.92 -9.36 3.11
CA VAL A 77 6.27 -8.15 2.66
C VAL A 77 6.31 -8.25 1.14
N GLU A 78 5.20 -8.65 0.51
CA GLU A 78 4.93 -8.12 -0.81
C GLU A 78 4.93 -6.60 -0.62
N ARG A 79 6.10 -6.02 -0.78
CA ARG A 79 6.14 -4.63 -1.16
C ARG A 79 5.40 -4.62 -2.49
N LEU A 80 4.11 -4.26 -2.44
CA LEU A 80 3.59 -3.46 -3.52
C LEU A 80 4.68 -2.41 -3.68
N SER A 81 5.58 -2.64 -4.61
CA SER A 81 6.54 -1.65 -5.02
C SER A 81 5.66 -0.51 -5.51
N HIS A 82 5.38 0.44 -4.60
CA HIS A 82 5.20 1.78 -5.05
C HIS A 82 6.51 2.07 -5.77
N THR A 83 6.57 1.65 -7.02
CA THR A 83 7.45 2.24 -7.99
C THR A 83 7.19 3.71 -7.74
N ASN A 84 8.18 4.40 -7.18
CA ASN A 84 8.22 5.84 -7.20
C ASN A 84 8.39 6.24 -8.68
N THR A 85 7.44 5.87 -9.50
CA THR A 85 7.11 6.60 -10.69
C THR A 85 6.62 7.90 -10.09
N GLU A 86 7.36 8.99 -10.28
CA GLU A 86 6.92 10.33 -9.90
C GLU A 86 5.62 10.57 -10.67
N GLY A 87 4.52 9.99 -10.17
CA GLY A 87 3.19 10.15 -10.72
C GLY A 87 2.78 11.60 -10.56
N ILE A 88 2.00 12.09 -11.50
CA ILE A 88 1.41 13.41 -11.42
C ILE A 88 0.12 13.34 -10.59
N ASP A 89 -0.20 14.43 -9.91
CA ASP A 89 -1.47 14.58 -9.22
C ASP A 89 -2.46 15.26 -10.15
N ILE A 90 -3.57 14.58 -10.39
CA ILE A 90 -4.60 15.03 -11.32
C ILE A 90 -5.91 15.21 -10.55
N MET A 91 -6.52 16.39 -10.66
CA MET A 91 -7.86 16.64 -10.15
C MET A 91 -8.83 16.77 -11.32
N LEU A 92 -9.77 15.84 -11.40
CA LEU A 92 -10.87 15.92 -12.38
C LEU A 92 -12.02 16.69 -11.77
N ALA A 93 -12.38 17.84 -12.36
CA ALA A 93 -13.53 18.64 -11.99
C ALA A 93 -14.63 18.44 -13.02
N ILE A 94 -15.76 17.87 -12.60
CA ILE A 94 -16.86 17.45 -13.46
C ILE A 94 -18.06 18.34 -13.17
N ASP A 95 -18.58 18.94 -14.21
CA ASP A 95 -19.82 19.72 -14.18
C ASP A 95 -21.03 18.79 -14.05
N VAL A 96 -21.90 19.09 -13.08
CA VAL A 96 -23.14 18.35 -12.83
C VAL A 96 -24.37 19.26 -12.87
N SER A 97 -24.23 20.46 -13.47
CA SER A 97 -25.30 21.42 -13.68
C SER A 97 -26.41 20.85 -14.58
N GLY A 98 -27.56 21.49 -14.56
CA GLY A 98 -28.73 21.09 -15.35
C GLY A 98 -28.48 21.10 -16.87
N SER A 99 -27.58 21.96 -17.37
CA SER A 99 -27.19 22.02 -18.79
C SER A 99 -26.54 20.73 -19.27
N MET A 100 -25.86 19.99 -18.39
CA MET A 100 -25.23 18.70 -18.68
C MET A 100 -26.24 17.56 -18.93
N LEU A 101 -27.53 17.77 -18.73
CA LEU A 101 -28.60 16.84 -19.11
C LEU A 101 -29.04 16.99 -20.57
N ALA A 102 -28.46 17.93 -21.32
CA ALA A 102 -28.77 18.12 -22.75
C ALA A 102 -28.38 16.85 -23.52
N ARG A 103 -29.26 16.45 -24.48
CA ARG A 103 -29.16 15.20 -25.26
C ARG A 103 -28.54 15.42 -26.66
N ASP A 104 -27.69 16.40 -26.80
CA ASP A 104 -26.89 16.60 -28.01
C ASP A 104 -25.77 15.54 -28.15
N PHE A 105 -25.34 14.97 -27.01
CA PHE A 105 -24.54 13.73 -26.96
C PHE A 105 -25.44 12.57 -26.53
N LYS A 106 -25.18 11.36 -27.02
CA LYS A 106 -25.96 10.17 -26.67
C LYS A 106 -25.30 9.43 -25.50
N PRO A 107 -26.00 9.16 -24.39
CA PRO A 107 -27.41 9.50 -24.11
C PRO A 107 -27.61 10.95 -23.65
N ASP A 108 -26.61 11.57 -22.95
CA ASP A 108 -26.56 12.95 -22.48
C ASP A 108 -25.10 13.38 -22.26
N ARG A 109 -24.87 14.68 -22.07
CA ARG A 109 -23.52 15.25 -21.89
C ARG A 109 -22.82 14.69 -20.66
N ILE A 110 -23.53 14.56 -19.52
CA ILE A 110 -22.92 14.06 -18.28
C ILE A 110 -22.47 12.61 -18.41
N THR A 111 -23.22 11.77 -19.12
CA THR A 111 -22.83 10.39 -19.36
C THR A 111 -21.61 10.32 -20.27
N ALA A 112 -21.57 11.10 -21.35
CA ALA A 112 -20.41 11.20 -22.22
C ALA A 112 -19.16 11.69 -21.46
N ALA A 113 -19.29 12.72 -20.62
CA ALA A 113 -18.21 13.22 -19.78
C ALA A 113 -17.69 12.13 -18.82
N LYS A 114 -18.58 11.33 -18.23
CA LYS A 114 -18.23 10.23 -17.33
C LYS A 114 -17.52 9.09 -18.07
N GLU A 115 -17.91 8.78 -19.29
CA GLU A 115 -17.24 7.77 -20.11
C GLU A 115 -15.80 8.19 -20.46
N VAL A 116 -15.62 9.45 -20.87
CA VAL A 116 -14.30 10.02 -21.15
C VAL A 116 -13.43 10.05 -19.87
N ALA A 117 -13.99 10.50 -18.75
CA ALA A 117 -13.29 10.51 -17.47
C ALA A 117 -12.93 9.09 -17.01
N GLY A 118 -13.84 8.12 -17.20
CA GLY A 118 -13.61 6.72 -16.84
C GLY A 118 -12.50 6.06 -17.64
N SER A 119 -12.47 6.28 -18.97
CA SER A 119 -11.37 5.80 -19.83
C SER A 119 -10.05 6.47 -19.48
N PHE A 120 -10.07 7.78 -19.22
CA PHE A 120 -8.88 8.51 -18.78
C PHE A 120 -8.31 7.97 -17.48
N ILE A 121 -9.17 7.67 -16.47
CA ILE A 121 -8.74 7.08 -15.20
C ILE A 121 -8.12 5.71 -15.43
N ALA A 122 -8.73 4.87 -16.29
CA ALA A 122 -8.25 3.51 -16.57
C ALA A 122 -6.85 3.46 -17.19
N ASP A 123 -6.50 4.48 -17.99
CA ASP A 123 -5.20 4.54 -18.68
C ASP A 123 -4.05 5.11 -17.81
N ARG A 124 -4.33 5.58 -16.60
CA ARG A 124 -3.38 6.29 -15.74
C ARG A 124 -2.89 5.45 -14.56
N TYR A 125 -2.07 4.45 -14.84
CA TYR A 125 -1.43 3.64 -13.81
C TYR A 125 -0.28 4.41 -13.15
N GLY A 126 -0.39 4.61 -11.83
CA GLY A 126 0.66 5.25 -11.03
C GLY A 126 0.43 6.73 -10.72
N ASP A 127 -0.50 7.40 -11.41
CA ASP A 127 -0.91 8.77 -11.09
C ASP A 127 -1.94 8.77 -9.94
N ARG A 128 -1.95 9.84 -9.14
CA ARG A 128 -2.99 10.06 -8.13
C ARG A 128 -4.07 10.93 -8.73
N ILE A 129 -5.28 10.43 -8.73
CA ILE A 129 -6.42 11.12 -9.31
C ILE A 129 -7.46 11.40 -8.22
N GLY A 130 -8.01 12.60 -8.22
CA GLY A 130 -9.13 12.99 -7.35
C GLY A 130 -10.29 13.49 -8.19
N LEU A 131 -11.50 13.49 -7.61
CA LEU A 131 -12.74 13.90 -8.25
C LEU A 131 -13.38 15.06 -7.49
N VAL A 132 -13.72 16.11 -8.21
CA VAL A 132 -14.55 17.22 -7.76
C VAL A 132 -15.80 17.28 -8.64
N ALA A 133 -16.96 17.36 -8.05
CA ALA A 133 -18.19 17.66 -8.75
C ALA A 133 -18.60 19.11 -8.44
N PHE A 134 -19.03 19.85 -9.45
CA PHE A 134 -19.45 21.22 -9.28
C PHE A 134 -20.69 21.56 -10.11
N ALA A 135 -21.51 22.48 -9.58
CA ALA A 135 -22.64 23.12 -10.22
C ALA A 135 -22.74 24.56 -9.68
N GLY A 136 -23.76 24.94 -8.98
CA GLY A 136 -23.81 26.20 -8.22
C GLY A 136 -22.79 26.25 -7.08
N GLU A 137 -22.50 25.11 -6.50
CA GLU A 137 -21.44 24.87 -5.51
C GLU A 137 -20.50 23.80 -5.99
N ALA A 138 -19.39 23.56 -5.24
CA ALA A 138 -18.43 22.52 -5.56
C ALA A 138 -18.10 21.68 -4.34
N PHE A 139 -18.01 20.37 -4.51
CA PHE A 139 -17.58 19.45 -3.45
C PHE A 139 -16.61 18.39 -3.97
N THR A 140 -15.78 17.91 -3.06
CA THR A 140 -14.84 16.84 -3.37
C THR A 140 -15.53 15.48 -3.25
N GLN A 141 -15.68 14.79 -4.38
CA GLN A 141 -16.24 13.44 -4.45
C GLN A 141 -15.22 12.39 -4.03
N SER A 142 -13.95 12.59 -4.39
CA SER A 142 -12.83 11.73 -4.00
C SER A 142 -11.58 12.57 -3.78
N PRO A 143 -10.83 12.35 -2.68
CA PRO A 143 -9.49 12.89 -2.55
C PRO A 143 -8.54 12.23 -3.57
N LEU A 144 -7.30 12.72 -3.65
CA LEU A 144 -6.25 12.11 -4.49
C LEU A 144 -5.98 10.68 -4.04
N THR A 145 -6.19 9.72 -4.94
CA THR A 145 -5.95 8.30 -4.70
C THR A 145 -5.38 7.62 -5.95
N THR A 146 -4.69 6.52 -5.76
CA THR A 146 -4.21 5.62 -6.83
C THR A 146 -5.18 4.47 -7.08
N ASP A 147 -6.23 4.34 -6.28
CA ASP A 147 -7.24 3.29 -6.43
C ASP A 147 -8.26 3.64 -7.51
N GLN A 148 -7.97 3.19 -8.72
CA GLN A 148 -8.81 3.41 -9.90
C GLN A 148 -10.19 2.77 -9.76
N SER A 149 -10.31 1.64 -9.07
CA SER A 149 -11.57 0.92 -8.91
C SER A 149 -12.56 1.70 -8.05
N THR A 150 -12.06 2.27 -6.97
CA THR A 150 -12.84 3.18 -6.11
C THR A 150 -13.22 4.46 -6.86
N LEU A 151 -12.28 5.05 -7.62
CA LEU A 151 -12.56 6.25 -8.43
C LEU A 151 -13.66 6.02 -9.46
N GLN A 152 -13.62 4.92 -10.21
CA GLN A 152 -14.66 4.56 -11.18
C GLN A 152 -16.02 4.38 -10.52
N THR A 153 -16.05 3.74 -9.34
CA THR A 153 -17.29 3.57 -8.58
C THR A 153 -17.86 4.91 -8.14
N LEU A 154 -17.03 5.84 -7.67
CA LEU A 154 -17.43 7.18 -7.25
C LEU A 154 -17.84 8.04 -8.44
N LEU A 155 -17.14 7.95 -9.58
CA LEU A 155 -17.50 8.61 -10.83
C LEU A 155 -18.88 8.16 -11.32
N ALA A 156 -19.19 6.88 -11.26
CA ALA A 156 -20.49 6.35 -11.63
C ALA A 156 -21.64 6.91 -10.80
N ARG A 157 -21.39 7.23 -9.52
CA ARG A 157 -22.38 7.80 -8.58
C ARG A 157 -22.66 9.28 -8.81
N ILE A 158 -21.81 10.00 -9.52
CA ILE A 158 -22.03 11.42 -9.87
C ILE A 158 -23.31 11.53 -10.72
N ARG A 159 -24.22 12.43 -10.35
CA ARG A 159 -25.49 12.70 -11.05
C ARG A 159 -25.79 14.18 -11.01
N SER A 160 -26.46 14.68 -12.02
CA SER A 160 -27.06 16.01 -11.97
C SER A 160 -28.15 16.08 -10.89
N GLY A 161 -28.29 17.23 -10.25
CA GLY A 161 -29.28 17.46 -9.18
C GLY A 161 -28.78 17.07 -7.78
N LEU A 162 -27.51 16.68 -7.59
CA LEU A 162 -26.92 16.50 -6.27
C LEU A 162 -26.58 17.79 -5.56
N ILE A 163 -26.44 18.87 -6.32
CA ILE A 163 -26.04 20.20 -5.88
C ILE A 163 -27.09 21.21 -6.41
N GLU A 164 -27.21 22.35 -5.74
CA GLU A 164 -28.04 23.46 -6.23
C GLU A 164 -27.67 23.82 -7.67
N ASP A 165 -28.69 23.99 -8.50
CA ASP A 165 -28.50 24.25 -9.92
C ASP A 165 -27.80 25.60 -10.18
N GLY A 166 -26.99 25.59 -11.21
CA GLY A 166 -26.11 26.69 -11.59
C GLY A 166 -24.74 26.17 -12.00
N THR A 167 -23.93 27.00 -12.63
CA THR A 167 -22.58 26.63 -13.04
C THR A 167 -21.58 27.64 -12.51
N ALA A 168 -20.87 27.28 -11.43
CA ALA A 168 -19.84 28.09 -10.80
C ALA A 168 -18.46 27.44 -11.07
N ILE A 169 -17.93 27.60 -12.30
CA ILE A 169 -16.64 27.06 -12.71
C ILE A 169 -15.51 27.48 -11.75
N GLY A 170 -15.57 28.74 -11.27
CA GLY A 170 -14.59 29.25 -10.30
C GLY A 170 -14.56 28.48 -9.00
N ASN A 171 -15.72 28.07 -8.47
CA ASN A 171 -15.82 27.27 -7.25
C ASN A 171 -15.25 25.85 -7.47
N GLY A 172 -15.56 25.24 -8.63
CA GLY A 172 -15.01 23.95 -9.03
C GLY A 172 -13.48 23.99 -9.09
N LEU A 173 -12.95 25.00 -9.75
CA LEU A 173 -11.50 25.20 -9.90
C LEU A 173 -10.84 25.51 -8.55
N ALA A 174 -11.41 26.40 -7.74
CA ALA A 174 -10.88 26.74 -6.42
C ALA A 174 -10.84 25.52 -5.50
N THR A 175 -11.88 24.68 -5.52
CA THR A 175 -11.94 23.44 -4.75
C THR A 175 -10.85 22.45 -5.22
N ALA A 176 -10.68 22.29 -6.53
CA ALA A 176 -9.62 21.45 -7.09
C ALA A 176 -8.22 21.94 -6.73
N ILE A 177 -7.96 23.25 -6.81
CA ILE A 177 -6.69 23.88 -6.41
C ILE A 177 -6.42 23.63 -4.92
N ASN A 178 -7.41 23.83 -4.05
CA ASN A 178 -7.24 23.61 -2.61
C ASN A 178 -6.85 22.15 -2.31
N ARG A 179 -7.41 21.18 -3.02
CA ARG A 179 -7.05 19.76 -2.85
C ARG A 179 -5.63 19.45 -3.35
N LEU A 180 -5.21 20.11 -4.42
CA LEU A 180 -3.83 19.95 -4.93
C LEU A 180 -2.80 20.72 -4.12
N ARG A 181 -3.22 21.73 -3.35
CA ARG A 181 -2.32 22.55 -2.53
C ARG A 181 -1.59 21.71 -1.48
N GLU A 182 -2.27 20.74 -0.88
CA GLU A 182 -1.74 19.85 0.16
C GLU A 182 -0.85 18.74 -0.40
N SER A 183 -0.79 18.60 -1.71
CA SER A 183 0.02 17.59 -2.39
C SER A 183 1.48 18.00 -2.45
N ASN A 184 2.37 17.00 -2.32
CA ASN A 184 3.83 17.16 -2.49
C ASN A 184 4.33 16.74 -3.89
N ALA A 185 3.41 16.44 -4.84
CA ALA A 185 3.81 16.07 -6.19
C ALA A 185 4.49 17.23 -6.92
N LYS A 186 5.49 16.92 -7.74
CA LYS A 186 6.19 17.91 -8.57
C LYS A 186 5.30 18.50 -9.67
N SER A 187 4.40 17.66 -10.22
CA SER A 187 3.47 18.05 -11.27
C SER A 187 2.04 17.87 -10.79
N LYS A 188 1.25 18.93 -10.95
CA LYS A 188 -0.15 19.00 -10.55
C LYS A 188 -0.98 19.47 -11.74
N VAL A 189 -2.05 18.76 -12.05
CA VAL A 189 -2.90 19.03 -13.21
C VAL A 189 -4.36 19.08 -12.77
N ILE A 190 -5.11 20.02 -13.32
CA ILE A 190 -6.56 20.07 -13.17
C ILE A 190 -7.15 19.90 -14.56
N ILE A 191 -8.10 18.98 -14.67
CA ILE A 191 -8.87 18.76 -15.89
C ILE A 191 -10.31 19.11 -15.58
N LEU A 192 -10.82 20.07 -16.34
CA LEU A 192 -12.19 20.55 -16.20
C LEU A 192 -13.04 19.95 -17.32
N LEU A 193 -14.16 19.32 -16.94
CA LEU A 193 -15.17 18.77 -17.84
C LEU A 193 -16.45 19.55 -17.66
N THR A 194 -16.75 20.48 -18.57
CA THR A 194 -17.89 21.40 -18.54
C THR A 194 -18.35 21.67 -19.96
N ASP A 195 -19.58 22.11 -20.12
CA ASP A 195 -20.14 22.61 -21.39
C ASP A 195 -19.79 24.08 -21.67
N GLY A 196 -19.09 24.73 -20.72
CA GLY A 196 -18.56 26.10 -20.91
C GLY A 196 -19.51 27.22 -20.50
N GLU A 197 -20.77 26.95 -20.08
CA GLU A 197 -21.67 27.98 -19.60
C GLU A 197 -21.38 28.28 -18.11
N ASN A 198 -21.01 29.55 -17.83
CA ASN A 198 -20.72 30.00 -16.46
C ASN A 198 -21.77 31.01 -16.00
N ASN A 199 -22.67 30.59 -15.10
CA ASN A 199 -23.81 31.41 -14.67
C ASN A 199 -23.62 32.02 -13.28
N ARG A 200 -22.65 31.52 -12.47
CA ARG A 200 -22.39 31.98 -11.10
C ARG A 200 -20.89 32.08 -10.88
N CYS A 201 -20.26 33.16 -11.34
CA CYS A 201 -18.81 33.30 -11.23
C CYS A 201 -18.37 34.14 -10.04
N LEU A 202 -17.43 33.61 -9.23
CA LEU A 202 -16.64 34.39 -8.26
C LEU A 202 -15.39 35.04 -8.90
N LEU A 203 -15.08 34.78 -10.17
CA LEU A 203 -13.90 35.31 -10.88
C LEU A 203 -14.08 36.74 -11.40
N TYR A 204 -15.04 37.49 -10.89
CA TYR A 204 -15.31 38.87 -11.35
C TYR A 204 -14.51 39.95 -10.60
N THR A 205 -13.41 39.60 -9.97
CA THR A 205 -12.62 40.55 -9.18
C THR A 205 -11.35 41.05 -9.84
N SER A 206 -11.03 40.62 -11.06
CA SER A 206 -9.83 41.11 -11.76
C SER A 206 -10.07 42.51 -12.40
N ASP A 207 -11.30 42.84 -12.76
CA ASP A 207 -11.61 44.15 -13.39
C ASP A 207 -11.80 45.28 -12.39
N ALA A 208 -12.01 44.95 -11.10
CA ALA A 208 -12.21 46.00 -10.06
C ALA A 208 -10.89 46.67 -9.61
N ALA A 209 -9.74 46.19 -10.10
CA ALA A 209 -8.44 46.77 -9.76
C ALA A 209 -7.99 47.85 -10.76
N ASP A 210 -8.62 47.95 -11.91
CA ASP A 210 -8.19 48.88 -12.97
C ASP A 210 -8.90 50.23 -12.96
N ASP A 211 -9.94 50.41 -12.13
CA ASP A 211 -10.69 51.66 -12.00
C ASP A 211 -10.16 52.61 -10.91
N ARG A 212 -8.91 52.47 -10.49
CA ARG A 212 -8.23 53.41 -9.60
C ARG A 212 -7.05 54.07 -10.27
N ILE A 213 -7.39 55.00 -11.15
CA ILE A 213 -6.51 56.14 -11.52
C ILE A 213 -7.26 57.41 -11.26
#